data_2cf89da602c639cec8c9e473909c53ac
#
_entry.id   2cf89da602c639cec8c9e473909c53ac
#
_cell.length_a   1.000
_cell.length_b   1.000
_cell.length_c   1.000
_cell.angle_alpha   90.00
_cell.angle_beta   90.00
_cell.angle_gamma   90.00
#
_symmetry.space_group_name_H-M   'P 1'
#
loop_
_entity.id
_entity.type
_entity.pdbx_description
1 polymer ?
#
loop_
_entity_poly.entity_id
_entity_poly.type
_entity_poly.pdbx_seq_one_letter_code
_entity_poly.pdbx_strand_id
1 'polypeptide(L)'
;MRASGPGESAKLLLDVVDVLAARSIDYAVIGALAASLHGAGRASLDADLVVSSSVMEGTRIDHAMKQAGLTTELRRGDLEDAIPGLVRVSDAFGNQVDVLLGIRGLDPKAFSRTVEVPLEGTQLRFVGREDFIAMKVAAGGPIDLLDAESAIAADPKSLNVELVRNLALRFGAGASASLERMLKDLGFGRQ
;
A
#
# COMPACT_ATOMS: atom_id res chain seq x y z
N MET A 1 -13.96 -12.10 -14.07
CA MET A 1 -12.55 -12.19 -13.62
C MET A 1 -11.64 -11.99 -14.81
N ARG A 2 -10.62 -11.14 -14.66
CA ARG A 2 -9.67 -10.79 -15.75
C ARG A 2 -8.48 -11.75 -15.82
N ALA A 3 -8.07 -12.32 -14.67
CA ALA A 3 -7.00 -13.30 -14.64
C ALA A 3 -7.39 -14.58 -15.36
N SER A 4 -6.47 -15.13 -16.15
CA SER A 4 -6.64 -16.34 -16.97
C SER A 4 -5.58 -17.41 -16.67
N GLY A 5 -4.64 -17.12 -15.76
CA GLY A 5 -3.56 -18.01 -15.37
C GLY A 5 -2.85 -17.57 -14.09
N PRO A 6 -1.87 -18.36 -13.61
CA PRO A 6 -1.08 -18.01 -12.46
C PRO A 6 -0.11 -16.86 -12.76
N GLY A 7 0.28 -16.09 -11.71
CA GLY A 7 1.18 -14.94 -11.83
C GLY A 7 0.51 -13.66 -12.35
N GLU A 8 -0.82 -13.62 -12.37
CA GLU A 8 -1.61 -12.48 -12.84
C GLU A 8 -2.31 -11.70 -11.69
N SER A 9 -1.66 -11.60 -10.51
CA SER A 9 -2.24 -10.89 -9.36
C SER A 9 -2.58 -9.43 -9.66
N ALA A 10 -1.88 -8.79 -10.60
CA ALA A 10 -2.24 -7.45 -11.07
C ALA A 10 -3.61 -7.41 -11.78
N LYS A 11 -4.00 -8.48 -12.47
CA LYS A 11 -5.34 -8.58 -13.07
C LYS A 11 -6.41 -8.89 -12.03
N LEU A 12 -6.10 -9.74 -11.04
CA LEU A 12 -6.98 -9.97 -9.89
C LEU A 12 -7.18 -8.68 -9.10
N LEU A 13 -6.14 -7.84 -8.97
CA LEU A 13 -6.25 -6.52 -8.33
C LEU A 13 -7.31 -5.64 -9.01
N LEU A 14 -7.42 -5.67 -10.35
CA LEU A 14 -8.46 -4.93 -11.07
C LEU A 14 -9.87 -5.40 -10.70
N ASP A 15 -10.07 -6.73 -10.58
CA ASP A 15 -11.38 -7.27 -10.14
C ASP A 15 -11.71 -6.85 -8.70
N VAL A 16 -10.71 -6.86 -7.80
CA VAL A 16 -10.85 -6.38 -6.40
C VAL A 16 -11.22 -4.91 -6.37
N VAL A 17 -10.52 -4.08 -7.15
CA VAL A 17 -10.77 -2.63 -7.23
C VAL A 17 -12.17 -2.33 -7.74
N ASP A 18 -12.68 -3.06 -8.74
CA ASP A 18 -14.06 -2.91 -9.21
C ASP A 18 -15.09 -3.17 -8.09
N VAL A 19 -14.84 -4.19 -7.26
CA VAL A 19 -15.70 -4.51 -6.11
C VAL A 19 -15.68 -3.39 -5.07
N LEU A 20 -14.52 -2.80 -4.78
CA LEU A 20 -14.37 -1.67 -3.86
C LEU A 20 -15.04 -0.42 -4.41
N ALA A 21 -14.82 -0.09 -5.68
CA ALA A 21 -15.39 1.05 -6.37
C ALA A 21 -16.93 1.01 -6.38
N ALA A 22 -17.53 -0.15 -6.65
CA ALA A 22 -18.98 -0.35 -6.60
C ALA A 22 -19.60 -0.09 -5.21
N ARG A 23 -18.77 0.01 -4.16
CA ARG A 23 -19.16 0.28 -2.77
C ARG A 23 -18.66 1.61 -2.25
N SER A 24 -18.08 2.44 -3.12
CA SER A 24 -17.48 3.72 -2.75
C SER A 24 -16.45 3.61 -1.62
N ILE A 25 -15.68 2.51 -1.62
CA ILE A 25 -14.59 2.31 -0.67
C ILE A 25 -13.30 2.85 -1.27
N ASP A 26 -12.72 3.86 -0.62
CA ASP A 26 -11.44 4.40 -1.01
C ASP A 26 -10.31 3.43 -0.72
N TYR A 27 -9.36 3.34 -1.66
CA TYR A 27 -8.21 2.46 -1.57
C TYR A 27 -6.95 3.15 -2.10
N ALA A 28 -5.80 2.60 -1.74
CA ALA A 28 -4.52 2.88 -2.38
C ALA A 28 -3.74 1.58 -2.57
N VAL A 29 -3.19 1.36 -3.76
CA VAL A 29 -2.26 0.26 -4.04
C VAL A 29 -0.94 0.56 -3.33
N ILE A 30 -0.41 -0.42 -2.63
CA ILE A 30 0.81 -0.35 -1.83
C ILE A 30 1.77 -1.49 -2.22
N GLY A 31 2.67 -1.88 -1.32
CA GLY A 31 3.53 -3.04 -1.52
C GLY A 31 4.52 -2.91 -2.69
N ALA A 32 4.80 -4.02 -3.35
CA ALA A 32 5.82 -4.06 -4.41
C ALA A 32 5.41 -3.32 -5.69
N LEU A 33 4.12 -3.27 -6.02
CA LEU A 33 3.63 -2.50 -7.17
C LEU A 33 3.86 -1.00 -6.97
N ALA A 34 3.58 -0.48 -5.76
CA ALA A 34 3.89 0.91 -5.42
C ALA A 34 5.41 1.16 -5.35
N ALA A 35 6.19 0.20 -4.86
CA ALA A 35 7.65 0.27 -4.89
C ALA A 35 8.18 0.44 -6.32
N SER A 36 7.66 -0.34 -7.26
CA SER A 36 8.03 -0.23 -8.68
C SER A 36 7.66 1.13 -9.28
N LEU A 37 6.50 1.67 -8.93
CA LEU A 37 6.08 3.02 -9.37
C LEU A 37 7.02 4.11 -8.84
N HIS A 38 7.51 3.96 -7.60
CA HIS A 38 8.34 4.96 -6.93
C HIS A 38 9.87 4.73 -7.10
N GLY A 39 10.29 3.84 -8.00
CA GLY A 39 11.69 3.69 -8.39
C GLY A 39 12.41 2.47 -7.80
N ALA A 40 11.77 1.67 -6.96
CA ALA A 40 12.31 0.40 -6.48
C ALA A 40 11.86 -0.75 -7.41
N GLY A 41 12.59 -0.97 -8.50
CA GLY A 41 12.22 -2.00 -9.49
C GLY A 41 12.38 -3.41 -8.95
N ARG A 42 11.31 -3.99 -8.42
CA ARG A 42 11.27 -5.41 -8.01
C ARG A 42 9.97 -6.08 -8.46
N ALA A 43 10.09 -7.36 -8.81
CA ALA A 43 8.93 -8.19 -9.11
C ALA A 43 8.23 -8.64 -7.82
N SER A 44 6.90 -8.79 -7.86
CA SER A 44 6.10 -9.45 -6.85
C SER A 44 5.08 -10.35 -7.52
N LEU A 45 4.80 -11.48 -6.88
CA LEU A 45 3.71 -12.38 -7.29
C LEU A 45 2.37 -11.95 -6.70
N ASP A 46 2.39 -11.18 -5.61
CA ASP A 46 1.20 -10.72 -4.90
C ASP A 46 1.03 -9.21 -5.09
N ALA A 47 -0.22 -8.77 -5.02
CA ALA A 47 -0.57 -7.35 -5.03
C ALA A 47 -1.19 -6.97 -3.68
N ASP A 48 -0.87 -5.76 -3.22
CA ASP A 48 -1.32 -5.25 -1.93
C ASP A 48 -2.05 -3.93 -2.11
N LEU A 49 -3.11 -3.73 -1.36
CA LEU A 49 -3.77 -2.43 -1.24
C LEU A 49 -4.22 -2.18 0.20
N VAL A 50 -4.34 -0.93 0.56
CA VAL A 50 -4.95 -0.49 1.82
C VAL A 50 -6.26 0.22 1.52
N VAL A 51 -7.28 -0.03 2.35
CA VAL A 51 -8.58 0.65 2.27
C VAL A 51 -8.75 1.67 3.39
N SER A 52 -9.56 2.71 3.13
CA SER A 52 -9.94 3.72 4.13
C SER A 52 -11.02 3.23 5.10
N SER A 53 -11.08 1.91 5.30
CA SER A 53 -12.15 1.24 6.02
C SER A 53 -11.67 0.73 7.37
N SER A 54 -12.57 0.62 8.34
CA SER A 54 -12.29 0.04 9.65
C SER A 54 -12.34 -1.49 9.60
N VAL A 55 -11.71 -2.14 10.60
CA VAL A 55 -11.81 -3.60 10.80
C VAL A 55 -13.27 -4.08 10.88
N MET A 56 -14.18 -3.24 11.39
CA MET A 56 -15.61 -3.54 11.46
C MET A 56 -16.24 -3.70 10.07
N GLU A 57 -15.73 -3.00 9.06
CA GLU A 57 -16.19 -3.10 7.67
C GLU A 57 -15.53 -4.24 6.91
N GLY A 58 -14.47 -4.85 7.46
CA GLY A 58 -13.77 -5.99 6.85
C GLY A 58 -14.71 -7.15 6.51
N THR A 59 -15.72 -7.43 7.34
CA THR A 59 -16.74 -8.44 7.05
C THR A 59 -17.60 -8.07 5.84
N ARG A 60 -17.87 -6.78 5.63
CA ARG A 60 -18.60 -6.31 4.44
C ARG A 60 -17.78 -6.46 3.18
N ILE A 61 -16.47 -6.16 3.25
CA ILE A 61 -15.53 -6.34 2.14
C ILE A 61 -15.40 -7.82 1.81
N ASP A 62 -15.16 -8.67 2.81
CA ASP A 62 -15.10 -10.12 2.66
C ASP A 62 -16.36 -10.68 1.95
N HIS A 63 -17.54 -10.31 2.44
CA HIS A 63 -18.80 -10.73 1.83
C HIS A 63 -18.95 -10.23 0.39
N ALA A 64 -18.55 -9.01 0.12
CA ALA A 64 -18.59 -8.40 -1.19
C ALA A 64 -17.70 -9.13 -2.22
N MET A 65 -16.50 -9.50 -1.81
CA MET A 65 -15.58 -10.28 -2.65
C MET A 65 -16.12 -11.67 -2.95
N LYS A 66 -16.70 -12.35 -1.94
CA LYS A 66 -17.38 -13.65 -2.13
C LYS A 66 -18.56 -13.56 -3.08
N GLN A 67 -19.36 -12.50 -2.99
CA GLN A 67 -20.47 -12.27 -3.93
C GLN A 67 -20.00 -12.07 -5.38
N ALA A 68 -18.78 -11.52 -5.56
CA ALA A 68 -18.13 -11.38 -6.86
C ALA A 68 -17.49 -12.69 -7.38
N GLY A 69 -17.63 -13.80 -6.63
CA GLY A 69 -17.07 -15.11 -7.03
C GLY A 69 -15.59 -15.30 -6.66
N LEU A 70 -15.06 -14.43 -5.77
CA LEU A 70 -13.68 -14.53 -5.31
C LEU A 70 -13.60 -15.35 -4.01
N THR A 71 -12.48 -16.03 -3.80
CA THR A 71 -12.19 -16.72 -2.54
C THR A 71 -11.53 -15.74 -1.58
N THR A 72 -11.96 -15.75 -0.31
CA THR A 72 -11.41 -14.81 0.67
C THR A 72 -11.10 -15.48 2.00
N GLU A 73 -10.08 -14.93 2.68
CA GLU A 73 -9.75 -15.23 4.07
C GLU A 73 -9.65 -13.90 4.85
N LEU A 74 -10.57 -13.71 5.81
CA LEU A 74 -10.52 -12.53 6.70
C LEU A 74 -9.69 -12.88 7.94
N ARG A 75 -8.62 -12.11 8.16
CA ARG A 75 -7.78 -12.16 9.36
C ARG A 75 -7.94 -10.86 10.13
N ARG A 76 -8.04 -10.97 11.45
CA ARG A 76 -8.06 -9.83 12.37
C ARG A 76 -6.75 -9.79 13.12
N GLY A 77 -6.12 -8.64 13.13
CA GLY A 77 -4.95 -8.38 13.94
C GLY A 77 -5.34 -8.02 15.39
N ASP A 78 -4.38 -8.06 16.28
CA ASP A 78 -4.53 -7.64 17.66
C ASP A 78 -4.50 -6.11 17.80
N LEU A 79 -4.78 -5.62 19.01
CA LEU A 79 -4.85 -4.18 19.30
C LEU A 79 -3.52 -3.46 19.09
N GLU A 80 -2.40 -4.17 19.12
CA GLU A 80 -1.05 -3.61 18.95
C GLU A 80 -0.48 -3.81 17.55
N ASP A 81 -1.13 -4.62 16.69
CA ASP A 81 -0.65 -4.88 15.35
C ASP A 81 -0.70 -3.63 14.47
N ALA A 82 0.35 -3.40 13.70
CA ALA A 82 0.42 -2.29 12.74
C ALA A 82 -0.70 -2.37 11.68
N ILE A 83 -1.14 -3.59 11.35
CA ILE A 83 -2.22 -3.88 10.42
C ILE A 83 -3.40 -4.44 11.22
N PRO A 84 -4.47 -3.65 11.44
CA PRO A 84 -5.61 -4.06 12.29
C PRO A 84 -6.42 -5.22 11.72
N GLY A 85 -6.32 -5.47 10.43
CA GLY A 85 -6.99 -6.58 9.78
C GLY A 85 -6.63 -6.70 8.30
N LEU A 86 -6.90 -7.86 7.73
CA LEU A 86 -6.55 -8.22 6.37
C LEU A 86 -7.66 -9.08 5.76
N VAL A 87 -8.08 -8.76 4.55
CA VAL A 87 -8.85 -9.68 3.69
C VAL A 87 -7.92 -10.15 2.58
N ARG A 88 -7.45 -11.38 2.66
CA ARG A 88 -6.74 -12.03 1.56
C ARG A 88 -7.74 -12.48 0.52
N VAL A 89 -7.59 -12.03 -0.71
CA VAL A 89 -8.43 -12.40 -1.85
C VAL A 89 -7.62 -13.27 -2.80
N SER A 90 -8.21 -14.37 -3.26
CA SER A 90 -7.57 -15.25 -4.24
C SER A 90 -8.56 -15.72 -5.31
N ASP A 91 -8.00 -16.08 -6.47
CA ASP A 91 -8.73 -16.70 -7.58
C ASP A 91 -8.42 -18.19 -7.71
N ALA A 92 -9.04 -18.84 -8.73
CA ALA A 92 -8.85 -20.26 -9.01
C ALA A 92 -7.44 -20.61 -9.53
N PHE A 93 -6.62 -19.63 -9.91
CA PHE A 93 -5.26 -19.81 -10.42
C PHE A 93 -4.19 -19.62 -9.35
N GLY A 94 -4.60 -19.28 -8.11
CA GLY A 94 -3.68 -19.03 -7.00
C GLY A 94 -3.08 -17.63 -6.99
N ASN A 95 -3.59 -16.70 -7.81
CA ASN A 95 -3.24 -15.29 -7.68
C ASN A 95 -3.78 -14.73 -6.37
N GLN A 96 -3.08 -13.79 -5.76
CA GLN A 96 -3.44 -13.22 -4.46
C GLN A 96 -3.40 -11.70 -4.45
N VAL A 97 -4.37 -11.12 -3.73
CA VAL A 97 -4.42 -9.70 -3.40
C VAL A 97 -4.70 -9.56 -1.91
N ASP A 98 -3.82 -8.88 -1.20
CA ASP A 98 -3.99 -8.57 0.22
C ASP A 98 -4.65 -7.18 0.38
N VAL A 99 -5.87 -7.16 0.93
CA VAL A 99 -6.65 -5.95 1.23
C VAL A 99 -6.47 -5.62 2.71
N LEU A 100 -5.59 -4.67 3.02
CA LEU A 100 -5.33 -4.23 4.39
C LEU A 100 -6.46 -3.31 4.86
N LEU A 101 -7.05 -3.64 6.02
CA LEU A 101 -8.13 -2.88 6.66
C LEU A 101 -7.55 -1.73 7.50
N GLY A 102 -6.83 -0.84 6.84
CA GLY A 102 -6.08 0.24 7.44
C GLY A 102 -4.65 -0.13 7.83
N ILE A 103 -3.87 0.88 8.16
CA ILE A 103 -2.51 0.79 8.71
C ILE A 103 -2.42 1.82 9.83
N ARG A 104 -1.98 1.42 11.04
CA ARG A 104 -1.84 2.35 12.16
C ARG A 104 -0.77 3.39 11.86
N GLY A 105 -1.10 4.65 12.09
CA GLY A 105 -0.23 5.77 11.78
C GLY A 105 -0.41 6.33 10.37
N LEU A 106 -1.02 5.60 9.43
CA LEU A 106 -1.30 6.14 8.11
C LEU A 106 -2.18 7.40 8.21
N ASP A 107 -1.78 8.44 7.51
CA ASP A 107 -2.59 9.68 7.44
C ASP A 107 -3.86 9.40 6.64
N PRO A 108 -5.07 9.71 7.18
CA PRO A 108 -6.32 9.59 6.40
C PRO A 108 -6.30 10.34 5.06
N LYS A 109 -5.51 11.40 4.95
CA LYS A 109 -5.32 12.14 3.70
C LYS A 109 -4.48 11.39 2.65
N ALA A 110 -3.86 10.25 2.97
CA ALA A 110 -3.13 9.44 2.01
C ALA A 110 -3.99 9.05 0.81
N PHE A 111 -5.29 8.80 1.03
CA PHE A 111 -6.24 8.46 -0.04
C PHE A 111 -6.55 9.63 -0.99
N SER A 112 -6.31 10.87 -0.58
CA SER A 112 -6.41 12.07 -1.43
C SER A 112 -5.10 12.46 -2.13
N ARG A 113 -3.98 11.85 -1.74
CA ARG A 113 -2.65 12.05 -2.33
C ARG A 113 -2.21 10.91 -3.24
N THR A 114 -3.14 10.04 -3.61
CA THR A 114 -2.86 8.91 -4.51
C THR A 114 -2.44 9.38 -5.90
N VAL A 115 -1.61 8.58 -6.55
CA VAL A 115 -1.21 8.74 -7.95
C VAL A 115 -2.01 7.77 -8.81
N GLU A 116 -2.67 8.27 -9.84
CA GLU A 116 -3.44 7.44 -10.76
C GLU A 116 -2.56 6.89 -11.87
N VAL A 117 -2.62 5.58 -12.09
CA VAL A 117 -1.89 4.87 -13.13
C VAL A 117 -2.87 4.01 -13.95
N PRO A 118 -2.92 4.17 -15.28
CA PRO A 118 -3.79 3.36 -16.11
C PRO A 118 -3.25 1.94 -16.25
N LEU A 119 -4.10 0.95 -16.01
CA LEU A 119 -3.83 -0.47 -16.24
C LEU A 119 -5.07 -1.14 -16.85
N GLU A 120 -4.95 -1.70 -18.04
CA GLU A 120 -6.03 -2.40 -18.78
C GLU A 120 -7.38 -1.64 -18.77
N GLY A 121 -7.33 -0.32 -18.97
CA GLY A 121 -8.52 0.53 -19.04
C GLY A 121 -9.09 0.96 -17.68
N THR A 122 -8.52 0.52 -16.57
CA THR A 122 -8.86 0.96 -15.21
C THR A 122 -7.80 1.92 -14.68
N GLN A 123 -8.23 2.99 -14.02
CA GLN A 123 -7.32 3.89 -13.30
C GLN A 123 -7.10 3.34 -11.89
N LEU A 124 -5.91 2.79 -11.64
CA LEU A 124 -5.50 2.34 -10.33
C LEU A 124 -4.94 3.52 -9.52
N ARG A 125 -5.35 3.64 -8.26
CA ARG A 125 -4.85 4.63 -7.32
C ARG A 125 -3.73 4.04 -6.47
N PHE A 126 -2.52 4.52 -6.67
CA PHE A 126 -1.34 4.13 -5.89
C PHE A 126 -1.10 5.11 -4.75
N VAL A 127 -0.60 4.63 -3.64
CA VAL A 127 -0.16 5.49 -2.52
C VAL A 127 0.85 6.54 -3.02
N GLY A 128 0.72 7.77 -2.57
CA GLY A 128 1.66 8.84 -2.90
C GLY A 128 3.07 8.54 -2.38
N ARG A 129 4.09 9.10 -3.04
CA ARG A 129 5.49 8.79 -2.74
C ARG A 129 5.87 9.07 -1.29
N GLU A 130 5.45 10.21 -0.75
CA GLU A 130 5.76 10.61 0.61
C GLU A 130 5.09 9.69 1.65
N ASP A 131 3.84 9.30 1.41
CA ASP A 131 3.14 8.32 2.24
C ASP A 131 3.81 6.93 2.14
N PHE A 132 4.21 6.52 0.93
CA PHE A 132 4.95 5.28 0.69
C PHE A 132 6.26 5.24 1.48
N ILE A 133 7.08 6.29 1.40
CA ILE A 133 8.35 6.39 2.15
C ILE A 133 8.09 6.27 3.65
N ALA A 134 7.10 7.01 4.17
CA ALA A 134 6.76 6.99 5.59
C ALA A 134 6.32 5.59 6.06
N MET A 135 5.50 4.89 5.26
CA MET A 135 5.09 3.52 5.54
C MET A 135 6.27 2.56 5.55
N LYS A 136 7.19 2.69 4.60
CA LYS A 136 8.36 1.82 4.45
C LYS A 136 9.38 2.00 5.58
N VAL A 137 9.67 3.23 6.00
CA VAL A 137 10.54 3.46 7.16
C VAL A 137 9.89 2.99 8.47
N ALA A 138 8.56 3.00 8.55
CA ALA A 138 7.82 2.48 9.69
C ALA A 138 7.84 0.95 9.76
N ALA A 139 7.71 0.26 8.64
CA ALA A 139 7.85 -1.19 8.55
C ALA A 139 9.25 -1.64 8.93
N GLY A 140 10.30 -0.89 8.53
CA GLY A 140 11.66 -1.00 9.03
C GLY A 140 12.42 -2.27 8.63
N GLY A 141 11.82 -3.16 7.82
CA GLY A 141 12.51 -4.32 7.28
C GLY A 141 13.62 -3.92 6.30
N PRO A 142 14.66 -4.76 6.10
CA PRO A 142 15.76 -4.42 5.19
C PRO A 142 15.29 -4.06 3.77
N ILE A 143 14.32 -4.79 3.23
CA ILE A 143 13.75 -4.52 1.90
C ILE A 143 12.90 -3.24 1.93
N ASP A 144 12.17 -2.98 3.01
CA ASP A 144 11.35 -1.76 3.14
C ASP A 144 12.22 -0.51 3.19
N LEU A 145 13.35 -0.57 3.88
CA LEU A 145 14.30 0.55 3.93
C LEU A 145 14.94 0.80 2.55
N LEU A 146 15.28 -0.25 1.80
CA LEU A 146 15.78 -0.11 0.42
C LEU A 146 14.70 0.47 -0.52
N ASP A 147 13.45 0.04 -0.38
CA ASP A 147 12.33 0.60 -1.13
C ASP A 147 12.17 2.11 -0.84
N ALA A 148 12.25 2.52 0.43
CA ALA A 148 12.17 3.93 0.84
C ALA A 148 13.34 4.75 0.28
N GLU A 149 14.56 4.23 0.38
CA GLU A 149 15.76 4.88 -0.17
C GLU A 149 15.66 5.07 -1.67
N SER A 150 15.21 4.03 -2.41
CA SER A 150 15.00 4.09 -3.85
C SER A 150 13.94 5.13 -4.23
N ALA A 151 12.84 5.21 -3.47
CA ALA A 151 11.79 6.20 -3.72
C ALA A 151 12.25 7.64 -3.46
N ILE A 152 13.16 7.87 -2.51
CA ILE A 152 13.80 9.18 -2.28
C ILE A 152 14.75 9.50 -3.43
N ALA A 153 15.58 8.53 -3.84
CA ALA A 153 16.62 8.71 -4.85
C ALA A 153 16.08 8.87 -6.28
N ALA A 154 14.87 8.36 -6.57
CA ALA A 154 14.26 8.44 -7.89
C ALA A 154 14.05 9.88 -8.39
N ASP A 155 13.62 10.78 -7.52
CA ASP A 155 13.52 12.22 -7.80
C ASP A 155 13.71 13.04 -6.52
N PRO A 156 14.97 13.26 -6.11
CA PRO A 156 15.28 13.97 -4.86
C PRO A 156 14.76 15.41 -4.83
N LYS A 157 14.67 16.06 -6.01
CA LYS A 157 14.33 17.49 -6.09
C LYS A 157 12.85 17.76 -5.86
N SER A 158 11.97 16.83 -6.23
CA SER A 158 10.53 16.96 -6.06
C SER A 158 10.01 16.38 -4.74
N LEU A 159 10.90 15.81 -3.91
CA LEU A 159 10.52 15.25 -2.62
C LEU A 159 10.07 16.33 -1.64
N ASN A 160 8.85 16.21 -1.13
CA ASN A 160 8.39 17.06 -0.03
C ASN A 160 8.89 16.51 1.31
N VAL A 161 10.12 16.90 1.66
CA VAL A 161 10.82 16.42 2.87
C VAL A 161 10.04 16.75 4.15
N GLU A 162 9.41 17.90 4.23
CA GLU A 162 8.61 18.29 5.40
C GLU A 162 7.38 17.38 5.55
N LEU A 163 6.69 17.08 4.44
CA LEU A 163 5.57 16.16 4.46
C LEU A 163 6.00 14.76 4.91
N VAL A 164 7.08 14.22 4.34
CA VAL A 164 7.60 12.89 4.73
C VAL A 164 7.92 12.83 6.23
N ARG A 165 8.56 13.87 6.79
CA ARG A 165 8.86 13.97 8.22
C ARG A 165 7.58 13.92 9.07
N ASN A 166 6.59 14.72 8.70
CA ASN A 166 5.31 14.76 9.40
C ASN A 166 4.57 13.42 9.31
N LEU A 167 4.62 12.74 8.17
CA LEU A 167 4.00 11.43 7.98
C LEU A 167 4.74 10.34 8.79
N ALA A 168 6.08 10.32 8.76
CA ALA A 168 6.87 9.34 9.52
C ALA A 168 6.65 9.49 11.05
N LEU A 169 6.49 10.72 11.54
CA LEU A 169 6.22 10.98 12.96
C LEU A 169 4.90 10.34 13.42
N ARG A 170 3.90 10.21 12.55
CA ARG A 170 2.61 9.56 12.85
C ARG A 170 2.77 8.06 13.15
N PHE A 171 3.80 7.42 12.60
CA PHE A 171 4.16 6.03 12.89
C PHE A 171 5.02 5.88 14.15
N GLY A 172 5.42 6.99 14.76
CA GLY A 172 6.18 7.00 16.00
C GLY A 172 7.66 7.38 15.88
N ALA A 173 8.32 7.49 17.02
CA ALA A 173 9.69 7.98 17.10
C ALA A 173 10.71 7.10 16.35
N GLY A 174 10.48 5.78 16.28
CA GLY A 174 11.36 4.85 15.57
C GLY A 174 11.38 5.13 14.06
N ALA A 175 10.20 5.28 13.45
CA ALA A 175 10.05 5.60 12.03
C ALA A 175 10.68 6.97 11.71
N SER A 176 10.42 7.98 12.55
CA SER A 176 11.01 9.32 12.41
C SER A 176 12.55 9.27 12.48
N ALA A 177 13.12 8.54 13.44
CA ALA A 177 14.57 8.40 13.56
C ALA A 177 15.20 7.65 12.37
N SER A 178 14.53 6.63 11.83
CA SER A 178 14.96 5.90 10.63
C SER A 178 14.97 6.82 9.42
N LEU A 179 13.91 7.61 9.23
CA LEU A 179 13.83 8.58 8.14
C LEU A 179 14.94 9.63 8.22
N GLU A 180 15.20 10.23 9.39
CA GLU A 180 16.23 11.26 9.52
C GLU A 180 17.64 10.72 9.23
N ARG A 181 17.94 9.47 9.62
CA ARG A 181 19.21 8.83 9.22
C ARG A 181 19.30 8.69 7.70
N MET A 182 18.28 8.14 7.07
CA MET A 182 18.22 7.96 5.63
C MET A 182 18.34 9.29 4.86
N LEU A 183 17.61 10.33 5.29
CA LEU A 183 17.70 11.65 4.68
C LEU A 183 19.11 12.26 4.81
N LYS A 184 19.75 12.10 5.97
CA LYS A 184 21.13 12.55 6.20
C LYS A 184 22.10 11.84 5.28
N ASP A 185 21.99 10.51 5.15
CA ASP A 185 22.88 9.69 4.31
C ASP A 185 22.71 10.03 2.81
N LEU A 186 21.52 10.44 2.40
CA LEU A 186 21.19 10.89 1.04
C LEU A 186 21.44 12.40 0.81
N GLY A 187 22.01 13.12 1.76
CA GLY A 187 22.41 14.52 1.59
C GLY A 187 21.30 15.56 1.87
N PHE A 188 20.17 15.16 2.45
CA PHE A 188 19.09 16.07 2.89
C PHE A 188 19.30 16.60 4.32
N GLY A 189 20.56 16.75 4.77
CA GLY A 189 20.87 17.29 6.08
C GLY A 189 20.21 18.66 6.30
N ARG A 190 19.71 18.91 7.53
CA ARG A 190 19.32 20.28 7.91
C ARG A 190 20.57 21.15 7.82
N GLN A 191 20.55 22.15 6.95
CA GLN A 191 21.51 23.27 7.03
C GLN A 191 21.26 24.07 8.30
#